data_5d4f0a38823758dcf44469cf99f873aa
#
_entry.id   5d4f0a38823758dcf44469cf99f873aa
#
_cell.length_a   1.000
_cell.length_b   1.000
_cell.length_c   1.000
_cell.angle_alpha   90.00
_cell.angle_beta   90.00
_cell.angle_gamma   90.00
#
_symmetry.space_group_name_H-M   'P 1'
#
loop_
_entity.id
_entity.type
_entity.pdbx_description
1 polymer ?
#
loop_
_entity_poly.entity_id
_entity_poly.type
_entity_poly.pdbx_seq_one_letter_code
_entity_poly.pdbx_strand_id
1 'polypeptide(L)'
;MANKTTFWSFLKNNYIEIPIIQRDYAQGRLGKENLRKNFLGDLKRALDKEPPYKDTEMKLDFIYGTTENDRLNPLDGQQRLTTLWLLHWYIALRADMLNEDNCAILKKFTYETRITSREFCQNLCIPKNFENFCSSDIVGFITKQTWFYSAWKQDPTIQSMLRMLSGTKISDKKGENITDGIDELFDDDKCASADTFVAYWNILTDDTLCPIVFYNLPLKDFGLTDDLYIKMNARRKQLTS
;
A
#
# COMPACT_ATOMS: atom_id res chain seq x y z
N MET A 1 -4.69 -7.29 23.51
CA MET A 1 -5.75 -6.31 23.13
C MET A 1 -5.47 -5.76 21.75
N ALA A 2 -6.52 -5.41 20.98
CA ALA A 2 -6.32 -4.78 19.66
C ALA A 2 -5.75 -3.37 19.84
N ASN A 3 -4.62 -3.08 19.21
CA ASN A 3 -3.99 -1.77 19.26
C ASN A 3 -4.36 -0.97 18.02
N LYS A 4 -5.03 0.19 18.23
CA LYS A 4 -5.28 1.15 17.15
C LYS A 4 -3.97 1.84 16.78
N THR A 5 -3.67 1.90 15.49
CA THR A 5 -2.44 2.51 14.98
C THR A 5 -2.63 3.05 13.55
N THR A 6 -1.75 3.94 13.11
CA THR A 6 -1.59 4.35 11.72
C THR A 6 -0.55 3.46 11.03
N PHE A 7 -0.53 3.44 9.70
CA PHE A 7 0.46 2.64 8.98
C PHE A 7 1.89 3.11 9.24
N TRP A 8 2.12 4.41 9.21
CA TRP A 8 3.45 4.98 9.42
C TRP A 8 3.96 4.76 10.84
N SER A 9 3.12 5.03 11.84
CA SER A 9 3.46 4.78 13.24
C SER A 9 3.78 3.32 13.50
N PHE A 10 3.01 2.40 12.90
CA PHE A 10 3.28 0.98 13.00
C PHE A 10 4.61 0.61 12.35
N LEU A 11 4.88 1.11 11.14
CA LEU A 11 6.10 0.78 10.38
C LEU A 11 7.36 1.39 11.00
N LYS A 12 7.28 2.56 11.67
CA LYS A 12 8.41 3.10 12.44
C LYS A 12 8.95 2.09 13.46
N ASN A 13 8.07 1.36 14.12
CA ASN A 13 8.40 0.52 15.27
C ASN A 13 8.48 -0.98 14.94
N ASN A 14 7.92 -1.42 13.80
CA ASN A 14 7.81 -2.82 13.45
C ASN A 14 8.21 -3.06 12.00
N TYR A 15 8.58 -4.31 11.71
CA TYR A 15 8.67 -4.82 10.35
C TYR A 15 7.33 -5.42 9.93
N ILE A 16 7.00 -5.33 8.63
CA ILE A 16 5.87 -6.03 8.03
C ILE A 16 6.43 -6.97 6.97
N GLU A 17 6.20 -8.25 7.14
CA GLU A 17 6.66 -9.26 6.19
C GLU A 17 5.48 -10.06 5.64
N ILE A 18 5.18 -9.85 4.36
CA ILE A 18 4.06 -10.52 3.69
C ILE A 18 4.42 -11.98 3.45
N PRO A 19 3.72 -12.96 4.08
CA PRO A 19 4.07 -14.38 4.01
C PRO A 19 3.70 -15.04 2.68
N ILE A 20 4.32 -16.21 2.41
CA ILE A 20 4.15 -16.97 1.18
C ILE A 20 2.73 -17.50 0.97
N ILE A 21 2.05 -17.86 2.06
CA ILE A 21 0.76 -18.59 2.04
C ILE A 21 -0.35 -17.76 1.41
N GLN A 22 -0.09 -16.52 1.13
CA GLN A 22 -1.10 -15.58 0.70
C GLN A 22 -1.11 -15.38 -0.81
N ARG A 23 -2.30 -14.98 -1.29
CA ARG A 23 -2.56 -14.66 -2.69
C ARG A 23 -1.64 -13.54 -3.15
N ASP A 24 -1.35 -13.50 -4.45
CA ASP A 24 -0.73 -12.34 -5.07
C ASP A 24 -1.47 -11.06 -4.70
N TYR A 25 -0.82 -9.92 -4.85
CA TYR A 25 -1.44 -8.61 -4.60
C TYR A 25 -2.65 -8.40 -5.53
N ALA A 26 -3.82 -8.84 -5.06
CA ALA A 26 -5.02 -8.98 -5.90
C ALA A 26 -5.73 -7.64 -6.17
N GLN A 27 -5.61 -6.64 -5.29
CA GLN A 27 -6.22 -5.31 -5.51
C GLN A 27 -5.68 -4.63 -6.78
N GLY A 28 -4.42 -4.86 -7.13
CA GLY A 28 -3.81 -4.35 -8.35
C GLY A 28 -4.13 -5.16 -9.62
N ARG A 29 -4.90 -6.25 -9.58
CA ARG A 29 -5.21 -7.08 -10.75
C ARG A 29 -6.23 -6.41 -11.68
N LEU A 30 -6.22 -6.86 -12.95
CA LEU A 30 -7.30 -6.57 -13.89
C LEU A 30 -8.64 -7.13 -13.37
N GLY A 31 -9.75 -6.44 -13.68
CA GLY A 31 -11.08 -6.79 -13.17
C GLY A 31 -11.33 -6.36 -11.72
N LYS A 32 -10.45 -5.56 -11.13
CA LYS A 32 -10.58 -4.99 -9.77
C LYS A 32 -10.61 -3.45 -9.77
N GLU A 33 -10.87 -2.84 -10.91
CA GLU A 33 -10.84 -1.39 -11.13
C GLU A 33 -11.76 -0.66 -10.16
N ASN A 34 -13.02 -1.07 -10.05
CA ASN A 34 -13.99 -0.46 -9.15
C ASN A 34 -13.58 -0.61 -7.67
N LEU A 35 -13.00 -1.76 -7.30
CA LEU A 35 -12.52 -1.98 -5.95
C LEU A 35 -11.36 -1.02 -5.62
N ARG A 36 -10.39 -0.86 -6.55
CA ARG A 36 -9.29 0.09 -6.39
C ARG A 36 -9.79 1.52 -6.30
N LYS A 37 -10.60 1.96 -7.30
CA LYS A 37 -11.18 3.31 -7.36
C LYS A 37 -11.88 3.66 -6.05
N ASN A 38 -12.75 2.78 -5.56
CA ASN A 38 -13.48 3.02 -4.32
C ASN A 38 -12.53 3.13 -3.12
N PHE A 39 -11.62 2.17 -2.97
CA PHE A 39 -10.69 2.15 -1.84
C PHE A 39 -9.73 3.36 -1.85
N LEU A 40 -9.12 3.67 -2.99
CA LEU A 40 -8.25 4.84 -3.14
C LEU A 40 -9.03 6.16 -2.97
N GLY A 41 -10.26 6.21 -3.49
CA GLY A 41 -11.15 7.37 -3.31
C GLY A 41 -11.53 7.58 -1.85
N ASP A 42 -11.74 6.50 -1.07
CA ASP A 42 -11.98 6.58 0.38
C ASP A 42 -10.73 7.11 1.10
N LEU A 43 -9.55 6.63 0.75
CA LEU A 43 -8.27 7.10 1.32
C LEU A 43 -8.06 8.58 1.01
N LYS A 44 -8.28 9.01 -0.24
CA LYS A 44 -8.15 10.41 -0.64
C LYS A 44 -9.13 11.30 0.14
N ARG A 45 -10.42 10.90 0.18
CA ARG A 45 -11.44 11.66 0.94
C ARG A 45 -11.12 11.78 2.43
N ALA A 46 -10.46 10.78 3.01
CA ALA A 46 -10.02 10.86 4.40
C ALA A 46 -8.91 11.88 4.57
N LEU A 47 -7.96 11.98 3.62
CA LEU A 47 -6.85 12.91 3.66
C LEU A 47 -7.25 14.35 3.28
N ASP A 48 -8.28 14.53 2.44
CA ASP A 48 -8.79 15.84 2.02
C ASP A 48 -9.61 16.56 3.10
N LYS A 49 -9.95 15.88 4.20
CA LYS A 49 -10.69 16.47 5.31
C LYS A 49 -9.79 17.30 6.21
N GLU A 50 -10.36 18.35 6.80
CA GLU A 50 -9.66 19.13 7.81
C GLU A 50 -9.79 18.50 9.21
N PRO A 51 -8.74 18.61 10.07
CA PRO A 51 -8.85 18.21 11.48
C PRO A 51 -9.84 19.12 12.24
N PRO A 52 -10.47 18.63 13.33
CA PRO A 52 -10.24 17.34 14.01
C PRO A 52 -11.06 16.19 13.41
N TYR A 53 -10.41 15.04 13.25
CA TYR A 53 -10.99 13.84 12.61
C TYR A 53 -11.84 12.96 13.56
N LYS A 54 -12.27 13.46 14.73
CA LYS A 54 -12.89 12.65 15.79
C LYS A 54 -14.04 11.73 15.35
N ASP A 55 -14.82 12.17 14.35
CA ASP A 55 -15.96 11.41 13.82
C ASP A 55 -15.77 10.96 12.37
N THR A 56 -14.61 11.21 11.78
CA THR A 56 -14.35 11.01 10.36
C THR A 56 -13.16 10.11 10.07
N GLU A 57 -12.62 9.41 11.08
CA GLU A 57 -11.55 8.43 10.89
C GLU A 57 -11.95 7.34 9.92
N MET A 58 -11.10 7.05 8.97
CA MET A 58 -11.22 5.89 8.11
C MET A 58 -10.62 4.68 8.84
N LYS A 59 -11.48 3.80 9.33
CA LYS A 59 -11.09 2.58 10.01
C LYS A 59 -10.96 1.45 8.99
N LEU A 60 -9.74 0.95 8.81
CA LEU A 60 -9.43 -0.12 7.86
C LEU A 60 -9.60 -1.52 8.46
N ASP A 61 -10.55 -1.69 9.37
CA ASP A 61 -10.78 -2.96 10.07
C ASP A 61 -9.55 -3.51 10.80
N PHE A 62 -9.63 -4.81 11.14
CA PHE A 62 -8.55 -5.50 11.82
C PHE A 62 -7.51 -6.03 10.83
N ILE A 63 -6.25 -5.98 11.25
CA ILE A 63 -5.14 -6.71 10.64
C ILE A 63 -4.76 -7.81 11.61
N TYR A 64 -4.90 -9.05 11.17
CA TYR A 64 -4.60 -10.24 11.95
C TYR A 64 -3.24 -10.80 11.53
N GLY A 65 -2.42 -11.16 12.49
CA GLY A 65 -1.13 -11.77 12.18
C GLY A 65 -0.39 -12.24 13.42
N THR A 66 0.72 -12.91 13.20
CA THR A 66 1.69 -13.20 14.24
C THR A 66 2.72 -12.09 14.31
N THR A 67 3.06 -11.67 15.52
CA THR A 67 4.13 -10.70 15.75
C THR A 67 5.22 -11.38 16.54
N GLU A 68 6.42 -11.47 15.97
CA GLU A 68 7.62 -12.03 16.57
C GLU A 68 8.80 -11.10 16.32
N ASN A 69 9.53 -10.75 17.38
CA ASN A 69 10.71 -9.88 17.27
C ASN A 69 10.45 -8.58 16.48
N ASP A 70 9.37 -7.87 16.81
CA ASP A 70 8.91 -6.64 16.14
C ASP A 70 8.58 -6.83 14.65
N ARG A 71 8.38 -8.07 14.20
CA ARG A 71 7.99 -8.42 12.84
C ARG A 71 6.56 -8.94 12.82
N LEU A 72 5.69 -8.24 12.12
CA LEU A 72 4.33 -8.67 11.83
C LEU A 72 4.32 -9.52 10.54
N ASN A 73 3.84 -10.75 10.66
CA ASN A 73 3.48 -11.61 9.54
C ASN A 73 1.95 -11.61 9.41
N PRO A 74 1.37 -10.74 8.56
CA PRO A 74 -0.08 -10.60 8.49
C PRO A 74 -0.71 -11.81 7.78
N LEU A 75 -1.73 -12.40 8.40
CA LEU A 75 -2.56 -13.45 7.79
C LEU A 75 -3.77 -12.85 7.08
N ASP A 76 -4.26 -11.70 7.56
CA ASP A 76 -5.27 -10.89 6.86
C ASP A 76 -4.86 -9.43 6.86
N GLY A 77 -5.45 -8.65 5.93
CA GLY A 77 -5.12 -7.23 5.73
C GLY A 77 -3.93 -6.94 4.83
N GLN A 78 -3.25 -7.95 4.29
CA GLN A 78 -2.06 -7.79 3.44
C GLN A 78 -2.28 -6.89 2.23
N GLN A 79 -3.45 -7.01 1.57
CA GLN A 79 -3.81 -6.17 0.43
C GLN A 79 -3.88 -4.69 0.82
N ARG A 80 -4.47 -4.40 1.97
CA ARG A 80 -4.59 -3.06 2.53
C ARG A 80 -3.22 -2.51 2.91
N LEU A 81 -2.38 -3.31 3.58
CA LEU A 81 -1.01 -2.92 3.95
C LEU A 81 -0.15 -2.61 2.72
N THR A 82 -0.23 -3.43 1.66
CA THR A 82 0.51 -3.19 0.42
C THR A 82 0.03 -1.90 -0.26
N THR A 83 -1.28 -1.64 -0.28
CA THR A 83 -1.81 -0.39 -0.85
C THR A 83 -1.39 0.83 -0.04
N LEU A 84 -1.44 0.75 1.30
CA LEU A 84 -0.96 1.83 2.17
C LEU A 84 0.53 2.08 1.97
N TRP A 85 1.33 1.03 1.85
CA TRP A 85 2.76 1.17 1.58
C TRP A 85 3.02 1.89 0.26
N LEU A 86 2.36 1.49 -0.83
CA LEU A 86 2.47 2.14 -2.14
C LEU A 86 2.03 3.60 -2.08
N LEU A 87 0.96 3.90 -1.34
CA LEU A 87 0.47 5.27 -1.15
C LEU A 87 1.51 6.13 -0.42
N HIS A 88 2.06 5.65 0.71
CA HIS A 88 3.10 6.40 1.44
C HIS A 88 4.34 6.62 0.59
N TRP A 89 4.78 5.59 -0.13
CA TRP A 89 5.91 5.71 -1.04
C TRP A 89 5.66 6.74 -2.15
N TYR A 90 4.49 6.69 -2.79
CA TYR A 90 4.14 7.62 -3.87
C TYR A 90 4.04 9.07 -3.36
N ILE A 91 3.37 9.28 -2.23
CA ILE A 91 3.26 10.61 -1.61
C ILE A 91 4.64 11.13 -1.19
N ALA A 92 5.51 10.29 -0.61
CA ALA A 92 6.89 10.66 -0.29
C ALA A 92 7.67 11.11 -1.53
N LEU A 93 7.55 10.36 -2.65
CA LEU A 93 8.18 10.72 -3.92
C LEU A 93 7.71 12.08 -4.43
N ARG A 94 6.40 12.32 -4.44
CA ARG A 94 5.80 13.57 -4.95
C ARG A 94 6.02 14.77 -4.04
N ALA A 95 6.19 14.54 -2.75
CA ALA A 95 6.49 15.56 -1.74
C ALA A 95 7.99 15.88 -1.60
N ASP A 96 8.86 15.23 -2.39
CA ASP A 96 10.33 15.29 -2.24
C ASP A 96 10.82 14.84 -0.85
N MET A 97 10.09 13.88 -0.27
CA MET A 97 10.37 13.31 1.06
C MET A 97 10.95 11.89 0.97
N LEU A 98 11.35 11.44 -0.23
CA LEU A 98 11.95 10.12 -0.45
C LEU A 98 13.47 10.18 -0.13
N ASN A 99 13.81 10.53 1.11
CA ASN A 99 15.17 10.61 1.64
C ASN A 99 15.59 9.30 2.33
N GLU A 100 16.85 9.22 2.77
CA GLU A 100 17.42 8.02 3.41
C GLU A 100 16.64 7.59 4.66
N ASP A 101 16.23 8.52 5.52
CA ASP A 101 15.53 8.23 6.78
C ASP A 101 14.14 7.64 6.51
N ASN A 102 13.36 8.26 5.61
CA ASN A 102 12.03 7.79 5.24
C ASN A 102 12.11 6.47 4.46
N CYS A 103 13.09 6.32 3.60
CA CYS A 103 13.36 5.08 2.91
C CYS A 103 13.76 3.94 3.86
N ALA A 104 14.50 4.22 4.93
CA ALA A 104 14.84 3.22 5.95
C ALA A 104 13.57 2.71 6.67
N ILE A 105 12.58 3.57 6.90
CA ILE A 105 11.28 3.15 7.45
C ILE A 105 10.50 2.34 6.42
N LEU A 106 10.38 2.81 5.17
CA LEU A 106 9.66 2.11 4.11
C LEU A 106 10.22 0.73 3.81
N LYS A 107 11.55 0.53 3.92
CA LYS A 107 12.23 -0.78 3.75
C LYS A 107 11.84 -1.82 4.80
N LYS A 108 11.20 -1.43 5.90
CA LYS A 108 10.68 -2.38 6.89
C LYS A 108 9.46 -3.17 6.39
N PHE A 109 8.85 -2.76 5.27
CA PHE A 109 7.84 -3.54 4.56
C PHE A 109 8.52 -4.44 3.52
N THR A 110 8.24 -5.76 3.57
CA THR A 110 8.91 -6.73 2.71
C THR A 110 8.02 -7.93 2.38
N TYR A 111 8.50 -8.80 1.50
CA TYR A 111 7.91 -10.09 1.15
C TYR A 111 8.84 -11.22 1.58
N GLU A 112 8.30 -12.23 2.27
CA GLU A 112 9.07 -13.36 2.82
C GLU A 112 9.79 -14.16 1.71
N THR A 113 9.07 -14.64 0.72
CA THR A 113 9.59 -15.59 -0.27
C THR A 113 9.57 -15.09 -1.70
N ARG A 114 8.90 -13.98 -1.99
CA ARG A 114 8.87 -13.39 -3.33
C ARG A 114 10.07 -12.48 -3.53
N ILE A 115 11.21 -13.08 -3.88
CA ILE A 115 12.49 -12.37 -4.02
C ILE A 115 12.33 -11.18 -4.99
N THR A 116 11.71 -11.37 -6.14
CA THR A 116 11.47 -10.32 -7.14
C THR A 116 10.67 -9.14 -6.58
N SER A 117 9.57 -9.43 -5.87
CA SER A 117 8.74 -8.38 -5.23
C SER A 117 9.49 -7.67 -4.11
N ARG A 118 10.31 -8.42 -3.33
CA ARG A 118 11.18 -7.84 -2.29
C ARG A 118 12.19 -6.89 -2.88
N GLU A 119 12.94 -7.33 -3.90
CA GLU A 119 13.94 -6.51 -4.58
C GLU A 119 13.31 -5.30 -5.24
N PHE A 120 12.13 -5.44 -5.85
CA PHE A 120 11.39 -4.33 -6.41
C PHE A 120 11.05 -3.28 -5.35
N CYS A 121 10.48 -3.68 -4.21
CA CYS A 121 10.18 -2.76 -3.10
C CYS A 121 11.46 -2.08 -2.56
N GLN A 122 12.56 -2.82 -2.45
CA GLN A 122 13.85 -2.27 -1.99
C GLN A 122 14.38 -1.22 -2.96
N ASN A 123 14.30 -1.45 -4.28
CA ASN A 123 14.74 -0.49 -5.30
C ASN A 123 13.86 0.77 -5.33
N LEU A 124 12.55 0.64 -5.06
CA LEU A 124 11.66 1.80 -4.89
C LEU A 124 12.10 2.68 -3.71
N CYS A 125 12.75 2.11 -2.70
CA CYS A 125 13.24 2.83 -1.51
C CYS A 125 14.73 3.22 -1.61
N ILE A 126 15.26 3.42 -2.80
CA ILE A 126 16.60 3.98 -3.04
C ILE A 126 16.42 5.41 -3.57
N PRO A 127 16.70 6.47 -2.79
CA PRO A 127 16.45 7.86 -3.21
C PRO A 127 17.09 8.18 -4.56
N LYS A 128 18.32 7.75 -4.76
CA LYS A 128 19.08 7.95 -6.00
C LYS A 128 18.37 7.46 -7.27
N ASN A 129 17.53 6.44 -7.16
CA ASN A 129 16.76 5.92 -8.30
C ASN A 129 15.72 6.93 -8.81
N PHE A 130 15.39 7.97 -8.01
CA PHE A 130 14.32 8.93 -8.30
C PHE A 130 14.78 10.40 -8.32
N GLU A 131 16.08 10.70 -8.17
CA GLU A 131 16.62 12.07 -8.20
C GLU A 131 16.21 12.88 -9.44
N ASN A 132 15.98 12.21 -10.58
CA ASN A 132 15.57 12.85 -11.83
C ASN A 132 14.09 12.60 -12.17
N PHE A 133 13.28 12.23 -11.19
CA PHE A 133 11.86 12.01 -11.43
C PHE A 133 11.14 13.36 -11.64
N CYS A 134 10.71 13.61 -12.87
CA CYS A 134 9.92 14.79 -13.25
C CYS A 134 8.72 14.42 -14.15
N SER A 135 8.40 13.12 -14.22
CA SER A 135 7.40 12.60 -15.15
C SER A 135 6.03 12.50 -14.49
N SER A 136 4.99 12.76 -15.29
CA SER A 136 3.62 12.42 -14.95
C SER A 136 3.28 10.94 -15.16
N ASP A 137 4.20 10.13 -15.67
CA ASP A 137 4.06 8.70 -15.89
C ASP A 137 5.04 7.94 -14.99
N ILE A 138 4.63 7.70 -13.76
CA ILE A 138 5.45 7.00 -12.75
C ILE A 138 5.83 5.58 -13.20
N VAL A 139 4.92 4.85 -13.82
CA VAL A 139 5.18 3.47 -14.26
C VAL A 139 6.13 3.46 -15.47
N GLY A 140 5.91 4.36 -16.41
CA GLY A 140 6.85 4.54 -17.54
C GLY A 140 8.24 4.94 -17.07
N PHE A 141 8.35 5.78 -16.04
CA PHE A 141 9.64 6.12 -15.42
C PHE A 141 10.30 4.89 -14.80
N ILE A 142 9.60 4.17 -13.90
CA ILE A 142 10.11 2.97 -13.20
C ILE A 142 10.59 1.92 -14.21
N THR A 143 9.77 1.60 -15.20
CA THR A 143 10.05 0.47 -16.12
C THR A 143 11.18 0.74 -17.12
N LYS A 144 11.63 1.99 -17.26
CA LYS A 144 12.77 2.40 -18.07
C LYS A 144 14.09 2.45 -17.28
N GLN A 145 14.04 2.32 -15.96
CA GLN A 145 15.23 2.38 -15.13
C GLN A 145 16.13 1.15 -15.33
N THR A 146 17.44 1.33 -15.20
CA THR A 146 18.43 0.26 -15.37
C THR A 146 18.31 -0.83 -14.30
N TRP A 147 17.79 -0.50 -13.13
CA TRP A 147 17.55 -1.44 -12.04
C TRP A 147 16.27 -2.26 -12.20
N PHE A 148 15.38 -1.89 -13.15
CA PHE A 148 14.14 -2.61 -13.39
C PHE A 148 14.40 -3.78 -14.36
N TYR A 149 14.48 -5.00 -13.83
CA TYR A 149 14.73 -6.18 -14.63
C TYR A 149 13.53 -6.57 -15.50
N SER A 150 13.79 -6.96 -16.74
CA SER A 150 12.75 -7.34 -17.71
C SER A 150 11.88 -8.51 -17.21
N ALA A 151 12.45 -9.45 -16.45
CA ALA A 151 11.73 -10.57 -15.83
C ALA A 151 10.65 -10.10 -14.85
N TRP A 152 10.82 -8.96 -14.22
CA TRP A 152 9.83 -8.39 -13.29
C TRP A 152 8.52 -8.01 -13.96
N LYS A 153 8.54 -7.77 -15.28
CA LYS A 153 7.32 -7.54 -16.08
C LYS A 153 6.39 -8.76 -16.09
N GLN A 154 6.88 -9.94 -15.74
CA GLN A 154 6.09 -11.18 -15.66
C GLN A 154 5.65 -11.51 -14.22
N ASP A 155 6.18 -10.82 -13.21
CA ASP A 155 5.77 -11.03 -11.82
C ASP A 155 4.37 -10.44 -11.56
N PRO A 156 3.37 -11.28 -11.20
CA PRO A 156 2.00 -10.81 -11.03
C PRO A 156 1.82 -9.81 -9.89
N THR A 157 2.68 -9.87 -8.87
CA THR A 157 2.65 -8.93 -7.73
C THR A 157 3.19 -7.58 -8.16
N ILE A 158 4.32 -7.55 -8.87
CA ILE A 158 4.90 -6.31 -9.40
C ILE A 158 3.96 -5.66 -10.41
N GLN A 159 3.39 -6.43 -11.35
CA GLN A 159 2.37 -5.92 -12.27
C GLN A 159 1.18 -5.29 -11.55
N SER A 160 0.74 -5.92 -10.46
CA SER A 160 -0.37 -5.40 -9.65
C SER A 160 0.02 -4.14 -8.89
N MET A 161 1.24 -4.03 -8.40
CA MET A 161 1.76 -2.80 -7.78
C MET A 161 1.87 -1.66 -8.80
N LEU A 162 2.38 -1.93 -9.99
CA LEU A 162 2.46 -0.93 -11.06
C LEU A 162 1.07 -0.44 -11.49
N ARG A 163 0.07 -1.34 -11.60
CA ARG A 163 -1.32 -0.93 -11.88
C ARG A 163 -1.96 -0.17 -10.72
N MET A 164 -1.62 -0.50 -9.48
CA MET A 164 -2.08 0.30 -8.34
C MET A 164 -1.55 1.74 -8.42
N LEU A 165 -0.33 1.92 -8.90
CA LEU A 165 0.26 3.25 -9.07
C LEU A 165 -0.39 4.02 -10.23
N SER A 166 -0.48 3.44 -11.44
CA SER A 166 -0.87 4.18 -12.66
C SER A 166 -2.31 3.96 -13.12
N GLY A 167 -3.10 3.11 -12.44
CA GLY A 167 -4.41 2.69 -12.92
C GLY A 167 -4.34 1.73 -14.11
N THR A 168 -5.51 1.34 -14.62
CA THR A 168 -5.64 0.40 -15.74
C THR A 168 -5.84 1.07 -17.09
N LYS A 169 -6.19 2.36 -17.12
CA LYS A 169 -6.44 3.14 -18.34
C LYS A 169 -7.47 2.47 -19.27
N ILE A 170 -8.48 1.84 -18.69
CA ILE A 170 -9.61 1.26 -19.44
C ILE A 170 -10.85 2.14 -19.30
N SER A 171 -11.73 2.06 -20.29
CA SER A 171 -13.02 2.73 -20.25
C SER A 171 -14.10 1.83 -19.63
N ASP A 172 -15.07 2.45 -18.96
CA ASP A 172 -16.24 1.77 -18.45
C ASP A 172 -17.23 1.40 -19.58
N LYS A 173 -18.37 0.82 -19.22
CA LYS A 173 -19.45 0.47 -20.17
C LYS A 173 -20.05 1.67 -20.91
N LYS A 174 -19.82 2.90 -20.42
CA LYS A 174 -20.29 4.15 -21.03
C LYS A 174 -19.23 4.83 -21.86
N GLY A 175 -18.01 4.26 -21.95
CA GLY A 175 -16.86 4.85 -22.64
C GLY A 175 -16.11 5.89 -21.81
N GLU A 176 -16.42 6.05 -20.52
CA GLU A 176 -15.70 6.94 -19.61
C GLU A 176 -14.45 6.23 -19.07
N ASN A 177 -13.34 6.94 -19.00
CA ASN A 177 -12.11 6.38 -18.42
C ASN A 177 -12.29 6.13 -16.91
N ILE A 178 -11.93 4.94 -16.48
CA ILE A 178 -11.94 4.58 -15.06
C ILE A 178 -10.64 5.09 -14.44
N THR A 179 -10.77 6.09 -13.56
CA THR A 179 -9.67 6.58 -12.72
C THR A 179 -9.51 5.66 -11.52
N ASP A 180 -8.51 4.77 -11.54
CA ASP A 180 -8.34 3.73 -10.53
C ASP A 180 -6.89 3.51 -10.06
N GLY A 181 -5.98 4.42 -10.38
CA GLY A 181 -4.61 4.45 -9.90
C GLY A 181 -4.37 5.51 -8.85
N ILE A 182 -3.31 5.33 -8.04
CA ILE A 182 -2.88 6.34 -7.06
C ILE A 182 -2.50 7.63 -7.77
N ASP A 183 -1.71 7.53 -8.84
CA ASP A 183 -1.26 8.66 -9.64
C ASP A 183 -2.45 9.46 -10.21
N GLU A 184 -3.44 8.77 -10.76
CA GLU A 184 -4.62 9.40 -11.35
C GLU A 184 -5.54 10.08 -10.33
N LEU A 185 -5.66 9.49 -9.12
CA LEU A 185 -6.57 9.99 -8.07
C LEU A 185 -5.96 11.10 -7.23
N PHE A 186 -4.66 11.04 -6.95
CA PHE A 186 -3.98 12.00 -6.09
C PHE A 186 -3.35 13.17 -6.87
N ASP A 187 -3.23 13.03 -8.19
CA ASP A 187 -2.75 14.06 -9.13
C ASP A 187 -3.71 14.17 -10.32
N ASP A 188 -5.01 14.29 -10.04
CA ASP A 188 -6.11 14.15 -10.99
C ASP A 188 -6.03 15.14 -12.17
N ASP A 189 -5.45 16.31 -12.01
CA ASP A 189 -5.23 17.26 -13.12
C ASP A 189 -3.75 17.39 -13.55
N LYS A 190 -2.85 16.52 -13.02
CA LYS A 190 -1.41 16.65 -13.17
C LYS A 190 -0.88 18.05 -12.78
N CYS A 191 -1.63 18.72 -11.94
CA CYS A 191 -1.45 20.07 -11.47
C CYS A 191 -1.44 20.15 -9.93
N ALA A 192 -1.53 19.01 -9.21
CA ALA A 192 -1.40 19.03 -7.77
C ALA A 192 -0.02 19.62 -7.42
N SER A 193 -0.03 20.72 -6.67
CA SER A 193 1.20 21.40 -6.30
C SER A 193 2.04 20.50 -5.38
N ALA A 194 3.35 20.69 -5.38
CA ALA A 194 4.24 20.03 -4.42
C ALA A 194 3.74 20.22 -2.99
N ASP A 195 3.17 21.39 -2.67
CA ASP A 195 2.61 21.71 -1.35
C ASP A 195 1.45 20.80 -0.95
N THR A 196 0.62 20.37 -1.90
CA THR A 196 -0.46 19.41 -1.64
C THR A 196 0.10 18.04 -1.20
N PHE A 197 1.14 17.56 -1.87
CA PHE A 197 1.78 16.31 -1.49
C PHE A 197 2.53 16.41 -0.18
N VAL A 198 3.14 17.54 0.11
CA VAL A 198 3.76 17.83 1.42
C VAL A 198 2.69 17.82 2.52
N ALA A 199 1.52 18.40 2.28
CA ALA A 199 0.41 18.35 3.23
C ALA A 199 -0.06 16.90 3.47
N TYR A 200 -0.26 16.10 2.41
CA TYR A 200 -0.61 14.67 2.54
C TYR A 200 0.46 13.89 3.30
N TRP A 201 1.74 14.14 2.99
CA TRP A 201 2.84 13.48 3.69
C TRP A 201 2.81 13.78 5.19
N ASN A 202 2.67 15.05 5.56
CA ASN A 202 2.62 15.46 6.95
C ASN A 202 1.45 14.82 7.70
N ILE A 203 0.26 14.74 7.06
CA ILE A 203 -0.91 14.07 7.65
C ILE A 203 -0.68 12.56 7.79
N LEU A 204 -0.18 11.89 6.74
CA LEU A 204 0.04 10.43 6.73
C LEU A 204 1.08 9.98 7.75
N THR A 205 2.07 10.84 8.05
CA THR A 205 3.19 10.52 8.94
C THR A 205 3.01 11.03 10.36
N ASP A 206 1.96 11.78 10.63
CA ASP A 206 1.61 12.23 11.98
C ASP A 206 0.90 11.11 12.75
N ASP A 207 1.41 10.79 13.94
CA ASP A 207 0.91 9.69 14.77
C ASP A 207 -0.48 9.99 15.38
N THR A 208 -0.87 11.26 15.44
CA THR A 208 -2.11 11.74 16.07
C THR A 208 -3.15 12.28 15.10
N LEU A 209 -2.69 12.91 14.03
CA LEU A 209 -3.53 13.58 13.04
C LEU A 209 -3.91 12.69 11.84
N CYS A 210 -3.22 11.57 11.63
CA CYS A 210 -3.55 10.69 10.50
C CYS A 210 -4.96 10.11 10.65
N PRO A 211 -5.89 10.39 9.71
CA PRO A 211 -7.27 9.91 9.81
C PRO A 211 -7.42 8.43 9.40
N ILE A 212 -6.38 7.81 8.85
CA ILE A 212 -6.41 6.44 8.36
C ILE A 212 -5.80 5.52 9.41
N VAL A 213 -6.64 4.69 10.03
CA VAL A 213 -6.24 3.83 11.15
C VAL A 213 -6.68 2.39 10.94
N PHE A 214 -5.96 1.47 11.54
CA PHE A 214 -6.34 0.07 11.64
C PHE A 214 -6.09 -0.47 13.05
N TYR A 215 -6.64 -1.65 13.32
CA TYR A 215 -6.43 -2.35 14.57
C TYR A 215 -5.53 -3.56 14.34
N ASN A 216 -4.32 -3.52 14.92
CA ASN A 216 -3.42 -4.69 14.92
C ASN A 216 -3.88 -5.68 16.00
N LEU A 217 -4.12 -6.92 15.59
CA LEU A 217 -4.63 -8.00 16.44
C LEU A 217 -3.64 -9.18 16.42
N PRO A 218 -2.68 -9.23 17.38
CA PRO A 218 -1.76 -10.35 17.48
C PRO A 218 -2.51 -11.63 17.82
N LEU A 219 -2.37 -12.69 17.02
CA LEU A 219 -3.12 -13.95 17.23
C LEU A 219 -2.74 -14.67 18.52
N LYS A 220 -1.51 -14.51 19.00
CA LYS A 220 -1.06 -15.09 20.29
C LYS A 220 -1.91 -14.66 21.46
N ASP A 221 -2.42 -13.43 21.45
CA ASP A 221 -3.26 -12.88 22.51
C ASP A 221 -4.63 -13.58 22.62
N PHE A 222 -5.04 -14.33 21.60
CA PHE A 222 -6.33 -15.00 21.51
C PHE A 222 -6.24 -16.52 21.59
N GLY A 223 -5.05 -17.08 21.82
CA GLY A 223 -4.84 -18.53 21.84
C GLY A 223 -5.12 -19.22 20.49
N LEU A 224 -5.24 -18.44 19.42
CA LEU A 224 -5.42 -18.94 18.07
C LEU A 224 -4.05 -19.29 17.48
N THR A 225 -3.91 -20.53 17.04
CA THR A 225 -2.73 -20.95 16.28
C THR A 225 -2.90 -20.55 14.81
N ASP A 226 -1.78 -20.31 14.11
CA ASP A 226 -1.76 -20.01 12.67
C ASP A 226 -2.50 -21.10 11.87
N ASP A 227 -2.37 -22.36 12.26
CA ASP A 227 -3.07 -23.50 11.66
C ASP A 227 -4.59 -23.37 11.72
N LEU A 228 -5.15 -22.91 12.82
CA LEU A 228 -6.60 -22.74 12.95
C LEU A 228 -7.10 -21.63 12.02
N TYR A 229 -6.36 -20.52 11.93
CA TYR A 229 -6.70 -19.41 11.05
C TYR A 229 -6.61 -19.80 9.57
N ILE A 230 -5.57 -20.52 9.17
CA ILE A 230 -5.40 -21.07 7.82
C ILE A 230 -6.58 -22.00 7.47
N LYS A 231 -6.98 -22.88 8.38
CA LYS A 231 -8.14 -23.78 8.21
C LYS A 231 -9.45 -23.02 8.08
N MET A 232 -9.65 -21.94 8.83
CA MET A 232 -10.85 -21.09 8.74
C MET A 232 -10.94 -20.40 7.38
N ASN A 233 -9.83 -19.86 6.87
CA ASN A 233 -9.78 -19.19 5.56
C ASN A 233 -9.88 -20.17 4.38
N ALA A 234 -9.35 -21.38 4.52
CA ALA A 234 -9.49 -22.42 3.52
C ALA A 234 -10.97 -22.85 3.33
N ARG A 235 -11.77 -22.88 4.41
CA ARG A 235 -13.22 -23.17 4.37
C ARG A 235 -14.03 -22.08 3.66
N ARG A 236 -13.67 -20.80 3.80
CA ARG A 236 -14.34 -19.70 3.09
C ARG A 236 -14.22 -19.80 1.56
N LYS A 237 -13.19 -20.49 1.05
CA LYS A 237 -12.99 -20.69 -0.38
C LYS A 237 -13.97 -21.72 -1.00
N GLN A 238 -14.54 -22.60 -0.19
CA GLN A 238 -15.50 -23.63 -0.63
C GLN A 238 -16.96 -23.14 -0.68
N LEU A 239 -17.26 -21.98 -0.08
CA LEU A 239 -18.63 -21.46 -0.01
C LEU A 239 -18.96 -20.43 -1.12
N THR A 240 -18.04 -20.17 -2.04
CA THR A 240 -18.19 -19.23 -3.17
C THR A 240 -18.02 -19.88 -4.54
N SER A 241 -18.27 -21.19 -4.65
CA SER A 241 -18.37 -21.91 -5.93
C SER A 241 -19.82 -22.05 -6.36
#